data_1dc4ee73574879b491e56462bd4c68fb
#
_entry.id   1dc4ee73574879b491e56462bd4c68fb
#
_cell.length_a   1.000
_cell.length_b   1.000
_cell.length_c   1.000
_cell.angle_alpha   90.00
_cell.angle_beta   90.00
_cell.angle_gamma   90.00
#
_symmetry.space_group_name_H-M   'P 1'
#
loop_
_entity.id
_entity.type
_entity.pdbx_description
1 polymer ?
#
loop_
_entity_poly.entity_id
_entity_poly.type
_entity_poly.pdbx_seq_one_letter_code
_entity_poly.pdbx_strand_id
1 'polypeptide(L)'
;MIIIDKPVEGVKTDVRPHPAGREGSLISLKEVAERSWKSRMSPRLRAWTTQRLAEAGVSTGSRRQKAQAILDAFRKKVPYISDPVMGEFMETPEQTLCLDEGGLCFIGTDCDGAAITLIACMLCIGIPAMVVGSSHKHPYEVPTHVFMAFQDELDDWVRMDGTTKHPVGRVSPHQREWWVEPGAEAKERGEGDFVGMAGGSEVGVSGPASTLDLLYPSIK
;
A
#
# COMPACT_ATOMS: atom_id res chain seq x y z
N MET A 1 -1.82 -19.62 -14.70
CA MET A 1 -2.96 -19.59 -15.67
C MET A 1 -4.20 -19.34 -14.85
N ILE A 2 -4.68 -18.10 -14.84
CA ILE A 2 -5.90 -17.74 -14.12
C ILE A 2 -7.06 -18.20 -14.97
N ILE A 3 -7.86 -19.11 -14.45
CA ILE A 3 -9.15 -19.45 -15.05
C ILE A 3 -10.18 -18.56 -14.35
N ILE A 4 -10.46 -17.40 -14.93
CA ILE A 4 -11.65 -16.64 -14.56
C ILE A 4 -12.80 -17.34 -15.30
N ASP A 5 -13.54 -18.17 -14.59
CA ASP A 5 -14.58 -19.05 -15.17
C ASP A 5 -15.76 -18.28 -15.77
N LYS A 6 -15.94 -17.00 -15.50
CA LYS A 6 -16.85 -16.09 -16.23
C LYS A 6 -16.41 -14.64 -16.00
N PRO A 7 -16.18 -13.85 -17.07
CA PRO A 7 -16.11 -12.41 -16.91
C PRO A 7 -17.45 -11.92 -16.33
N VAL A 8 -17.41 -11.23 -15.22
CA VAL A 8 -18.58 -10.55 -14.69
C VAL A 8 -18.95 -9.48 -15.72
N GLU A 9 -20.18 -9.51 -16.20
CA GLU A 9 -20.66 -8.62 -17.27
C GLU A 9 -20.44 -7.16 -16.81
N GLY A 10 -19.72 -6.37 -17.62
CA GLY A 10 -19.39 -4.97 -17.32
C GLY A 10 -18.03 -4.73 -16.64
N VAL A 11 -17.29 -5.77 -16.26
CA VAL A 11 -15.92 -5.62 -15.71
C VAL A 11 -14.89 -5.85 -16.81
N LYS A 12 -14.14 -4.81 -17.14
CA LYS A 12 -12.94 -4.96 -17.96
C LYS A 12 -11.84 -5.59 -17.11
N THR A 13 -11.65 -6.90 -17.26
CA THR A 13 -10.52 -7.61 -16.65
C THR A 13 -9.36 -7.61 -17.64
N ASP A 14 -8.26 -6.99 -17.28
CA ASP A 14 -7.02 -7.07 -18.05
C ASP A 14 -6.16 -8.17 -17.44
N VAL A 15 -6.13 -9.33 -18.10
CA VAL A 15 -5.34 -10.48 -17.67
C VAL A 15 -4.01 -10.44 -18.39
N ARG A 16 -2.94 -10.17 -17.65
CA ARG A 16 -1.58 -10.17 -18.19
C ARG A 16 -0.76 -11.31 -17.61
N PRO A 17 0.07 -12.00 -18.43
CA PRO A 17 1.05 -12.93 -17.89
C PRO A 17 2.04 -12.16 -17.02
N HIS A 18 2.28 -12.64 -15.81
CA HIS A 18 3.20 -12.05 -14.88
C HIS A 18 4.46 -12.91 -14.77
N PRO A 19 5.66 -12.39 -15.02
CA PRO A 19 6.90 -13.11 -14.77
C PRO A 19 6.97 -13.55 -13.30
N ALA A 20 7.60 -14.69 -13.06
CA ALA A 20 7.85 -15.13 -11.68
C ALA A 20 9.04 -14.38 -11.06
N GLY A 21 9.07 -14.31 -9.73
CA GLY A 21 10.19 -13.77 -8.97
C GLY A 21 10.30 -12.26 -8.99
N ARG A 22 11.53 -11.74 -8.87
CA ARG A 22 11.81 -10.30 -8.68
C ARG A 22 11.24 -9.42 -9.80
N GLU A 23 11.38 -9.84 -11.05
CA GLU A 23 10.89 -9.06 -12.19
C GLU A 23 9.37 -8.88 -12.12
N GLY A 24 8.64 -9.95 -11.86
CA GLY A 24 7.19 -9.89 -11.68
C GLY A 24 6.79 -8.96 -10.55
N SER A 25 7.38 -9.12 -9.37
CA SER A 25 7.06 -8.27 -8.21
C SER A 25 7.36 -6.80 -8.47
N LEU A 26 8.42 -6.45 -9.21
CA LEU A 26 8.70 -5.06 -9.58
C LEU A 26 7.70 -4.52 -10.60
N ILE A 27 7.18 -5.36 -11.49
CA ILE A 27 6.09 -4.98 -12.40
C ILE A 27 4.82 -4.71 -11.58
N SER A 28 4.47 -5.56 -10.60
CA SER A 28 3.33 -5.31 -9.69
C SER A 28 3.48 -3.97 -8.98
N LEU A 29 4.65 -3.65 -8.40
CA LEU A 29 4.85 -2.38 -7.72
C LEU A 29 4.63 -1.16 -8.65
N LYS A 30 5.06 -1.25 -9.91
CA LYS A 30 4.82 -0.21 -10.91
C LYS A 30 3.35 -0.08 -11.25
N GLU A 31 2.65 -1.20 -11.41
CA GLU A 31 1.20 -1.22 -11.67
C GLU A 31 0.42 -0.59 -10.49
N VAL A 32 0.79 -0.91 -9.24
CA VAL A 32 0.24 -0.27 -8.04
C VAL A 32 0.43 1.25 -8.09
N ALA A 33 1.63 1.71 -8.45
CA ALA A 33 1.94 3.13 -8.56
C ALA A 33 1.12 3.84 -9.64
N GLU A 34 1.02 3.26 -10.83
CA GLU A 34 0.25 3.82 -11.95
C GLU A 34 -1.25 3.87 -11.66
N ARG A 35 -1.81 2.81 -11.07
CA ARG A 35 -3.23 2.77 -10.68
C ARG A 35 -3.55 3.81 -9.62
N SER A 36 -2.71 3.94 -8.61
CA SER A 36 -2.84 4.98 -7.59
C SER A 36 -2.83 6.38 -8.22
N TRP A 37 -1.90 6.62 -9.14
CA TRP A 37 -1.80 7.91 -9.85
C TRP A 37 -3.04 8.21 -10.68
N LYS A 38 -3.55 7.25 -11.44
CA LYS A 38 -4.78 7.40 -12.24
C LYS A 38 -5.98 7.69 -11.34
N SER A 39 -6.12 6.94 -10.24
CA SER A 39 -7.26 7.04 -9.32
C SER A 39 -7.31 8.32 -8.50
N ARG A 40 -6.19 9.05 -8.34
CA ARG A 40 -6.15 10.31 -7.57
C ARG A 40 -7.10 11.39 -8.09
N MET A 41 -7.48 11.31 -9.38
CA MET A 41 -8.38 12.28 -10.01
C MET A 41 -9.86 11.95 -9.80
N SER A 42 -10.18 10.81 -9.17
CA SER A 42 -11.54 10.38 -8.94
C SER A 42 -12.31 11.36 -8.02
N PRO A 43 -13.40 11.96 -8.48
CA PRO A 43 -14.23 12.84 -7.63
C PRO A 43 -14.86 12.07 -6.47
N ARG A 44 -15.23 10.79 -6.67
CA ARG A 44 -15.85 9.94 -5.65
C ARG A 44 -14.84 9.60 -4.55
N LEU A 45 -13.62 9.25 -4.92
CA LEU A 45 -12.55 9.00 -3.96
C LEU A 45 -12.23 10.26 -3.15
N ARG A 46 -12.14 11.41 -3.80
CA ARG A 46 -11.93 12.70 -3.13
C ARG A 46 -13.06 13.02 -2.16
N ALA A 47 -14.31 12.83 -2.57
CA ALA A 47 -15.47 13.05 -1.71
C ALA A 47 -15.43 12.12 -0.48
N TRP A 48 -15.16 10.83 -0.66
CA TRP A 48 -15.00 9.89 0.43
C TRP A 48 -13.88 10.31 1.39
N THR A 49 -12.70 10.61 0.84
CA THR A 49 -11.53 11.00 1.65
C THR A 49 -11.82 12.26 2.48
N THR A 50 -12.35 13.32 1.86
CA THR A 50 -12.67 14.57 2.57
C THR A 50 -13.76 14.39 3.61
N GLN A 51 -14.75 13.55 3.34
CA GLN A 51 -15.78 13.21 4.33
C GLN A 51 -15.18 12.50 5.55
N ARG A 52 -14.26 11.52 5.35
CA ARG A 52 -13.61 10.83 6.49
C ARG A 52 -12.78 11.78 7.33
N LEU A 53 -12.08 12.73 6.71
CA LEU A 53 -11.32 13.76 7.44
C LEU A 53 -12.23 14.69 8.25
N ALA A 54 -13.38 15.06 7.69
CA ALA A 54 -14.35 15.88 8.38
C ALA A 54 -14.96 15.15 9.58
N GLU A 55 -15.37 13.89 9.41
CA GLU A 55 -15.90 13.03 10.49
C GLU A 55 -14.89 12.81 11.63
N ALA A 56 -13.60 12.73 11.30
CA ALA A 56 -12.53 12.63 12.28
C ALA A 56 -12.13 13.98 12.90
N GLY A 57 -12.67 15.10 12.42
CA GLY A 57 -12.33 16.45 12.89
C GLY A 57 -10.92 16.91 12.52
N VAL A 58 -10.31 16.32 11.48
CA VAL A 58 -8.90 16.58 11.10
C VAL A 58 -8.75 17.23 9.73
N SER A 59 -9.80 17.84 9.18
CA SER A 59 -9.73 18.49 7.85
C SER A 59 -8.61 19.53 7.74
N THR A 60 -8.36 20.27 8.81
CA THR A 60 -7.26 21.24 8.93
C THR A 60 -6.06 20.69 9.72
N GLY A 61 -6.10 19.42 10.10
CA GLY A 61 -5.05 18.76 10.86
C GLY A 61 -3.77 18.53 10.05
N SER A 62 -2.74 18.06 10.74
CA SER A 62 -1.45 17.70 10.13
C SER A 62 -1.60 16.55 9.12
N ARG A 63 -0.63 16.40 8.20
CA ARG A 63 -0.62 15.29 7.25
C ARG A 63 -0.64 13.95 7.95
N ARG A 64 0.08 13.81 9.08
CA ARG A 64 0.07 12.58 9.91
C ARG A 64 -1.31 12.32 10.52
N GLN A 65 -2.02 13.35 11.03
CA GLN A 65 -3.38 13.20 11.56
C GLN A 65 -4.37 12.79 10.45
N LYS A 66 -4.27 13.41 9.27
CA LYS A 66 -5.07 13.04 8.10
C LYS A 66 -4.80 11.60 7.65
N ALA A 67 -3.52 11.21 7.57
CA ALA A 67 -3.14 9.85 7.21
C ALA A 67 -3.70 8.82 8.21
N GLN A 68 -3.61 9.08 9.52
CA GLN A 68 -4.17 8.18 10.53
C GLN A 68 -5.69 8.05 10.40
N ALA A 69 -6.40 9.16 10.20
CA ALA A 69 -7.85 9.13 10.02
C ALA A 69 -8.29 8.35 8.76
N ILE A 70 -7.57 8.51 7.66
CA ILE A 70 -7.80 7.76 6.43
C ILE A 70 -7.53 6.26 6.67
N LEU A 71 -6.41 5.92 7.32
CA LEU A 71 -6.05 4.54 7.65
C LEU A 71 -7.10 3.85 8.51
N ASP A 72 -7.57 4.54 9.56
CA ASP A 72 -8.59 4.01 10.48
C ASP A 72 -9.93 3.80 9.76
N ALA A 73 -10.33 4.77 8.92
CA ALA A 73 -11.54 4.67 8.12
C ALA A 73 -11.46 3.52 7.09
N PHE A 74 -10.31 3.36 6.43
CA PHE A 74 -10.05 2.27 5.51
C PHE A 74 -10.17 0.91 6.21
N ARG A 75 -9.44 0.69 7.29
CA ARG A 75 -9.44 -0.59 8.04
C ARG A 75 -10.80 -0.95 8.63
N LYS A 76 -11.58 0.06 9.02
CA LYS A 76 -12.95 -0.16 9.50
C LYS A 76 -13.88 -0.67 8.40
N LYS A 77 -13.65 -0.24 7.16
CA LYS A 77 -14.51 -0.54 6.02
C LYS A 77 -14.08 -1.76 5.23
N VAL A 78 -12.77 -1.98 5.09
CA VAL A 78 -12.17 -2.95 4.17
C VAL A 78 -11.44 -4.03 4.96
N PRO A 79 -11.98 -5.26 5.04
CA PRO A 79 -11.25 -6.38 5.63
C PRO A 79 -10.10 -6.83 4.72
N TYR A 80 -9.06 -7.37 5.33
CA TYR A 80 -7.97 -8.01 4.60
C TYR A 80 -8.40 -9.37 4.04
N ILE A 81 -8.24 -9.58 2.76
CA ILE A 81 -8.46 -10.85 2.07
C ILE A 81 -7.29 -11.06 1.12
N SER A 82 -6.56 -12.16 1.32
CA SER A 82 -5.45 -12.53 0.43
C SER A 82 -5.97 -12.95 -0.93
N ASP A 83 -5.22 -12.60 -1.95
CA ASP A 83 -5.46 -13.08 -3.31
C ASP A 83 -5.37 -14.60 -3.40
N PRO A 84 -6.06 -15.23 -4.36
CA PRO A 84 -5.90 -16.62 -4.67
C PRO A 84 -4.45 -16.94 -5.08
N VAL A 85 -3.97 -18.12 -4.73
CA VAL A 85 -2.58 -18.57 -4.98
C VAL A 85 -2.12 -18.43 -6.45
N MET A 86 -3.05 -18.36 -7.39
CA MET A 86 -2.78 -18.37 -8.84
C MET A 86 -3.09 -17.03 -9.52
N GLY A 87 -3.37 -15.96 -8.79
CA GLY A 87 -3.72 -14.68 -9.39
C GLY A 87 -3.53 -13.50 -8.46
N GLU A 88 -3.12 -12.38 -9.01
CA GLU A 88 -3.15 -11.08 -8.35
C GLU A 88 -4.32 -10.26 -8.86
N PHE A 89 -5.09 -9.69 -7.96
CA PHE A 89 -6.21 -8.82 -8.27
C PHE A 89 -5.86 -7.42 -7.80
N MET A 90 -5.79 -6.49 -8.74
CA MET A 90 -5.52 -5.08 -8.42
C MET A 90 -6.79 -4.27 -8.65
N GLU A 91 -7.56 -4.08 -7.60
CA GLU A 91 -8.81 -3.34 -7.65
C GLU A 91 -8.57 -1.83 -7.75
N THR A 92 -9.57 -1.11 -8.22
CA THR A 92 -9.57 0.35 -8.10
C THR A 92 -10.02 0.77 -6.69
N PRO A 93 -9.64 1.97 -6.21
CA PRO A 93 -10.13 2.48 -4.93
C PRO A 93 -11.65 2.54 -4.84
N GLU A 94 -12.34 2.80 -5.95
CA GLU A 94 -13.80 2.81 -6.00
C GLU A 94 -14.39 1.42 -5.73
N GLN A 95 -13.78 0.37 -6.28
CA GLN A 95 -14.17 -1.02 -6.05
C GLN A 95 -13.87 -1.45 -4.62
N THR A 96 -12.66 -1.15 -4.13
CA THR A 96 -12.23 -1.48 -2.76
C THR A 96 -13.10 -0.77 -1.71
N LEU A 97 -13.45 0.49 -1.94
CA LEU A 97 -14.26 1.30 -1.02
C LEU A 97 -15.76 1.26 -1.33
N CYS A 98 -16.22 0.48 -2.32
CA CYS A 98 -17.62 0.41 -2.74
C CYS A 98 -18.22 1.80 -2.96
N LEU A 99 -17.60 2.61 -3.81
CA LEU A 99 -18.05 3.97 -4.07
C LEU A 99 -18.91 4.08 -5.34
N ASP A 100 -18.95 3.06 -6.17
CA ASP A 100 -19.74 3.03 -7.38
C ASP A 100 -21.14 2.50 -7.09
N GLU A 101 -22.18 3.32 -7.32
CA GLU A 101 -23.57 2.87 -7.25
C GLU A 101 -23.83 1.85 -8.37
N GLY A 102 -24.17 0.60 -7.98
CA GLY A 102 -24.38 -0.51 -8.92
C GLY A 102 -23.09 -1.06 -9.52
N GLY A 103 -21.92 -0.59 -9.12
CA GLY A 103 -20.63 -1.13 -9.48
C GLY A 103 -20.25 -2.39 -8.68
N LEU A 104 -19.19 -3.06 -9.11
CA LEU A 104 -18.62 -4.16 -8.33
C LEU A 104 -18.00 -3.61 -7.06
N CYS A 105 -18.37 -4.24 -5.97
CA CYS A 105 -17.81 -3.98 -4.64
C CYS A 105 -17.07 -5.24 -4.21
N PHE A 106 -15.79 -5.10 -3.89
CA PHE A 106 -15.02 -6.20 -3.32
C PHE A 106 -15.26 -6.28 -1.81
N ILE A 107 -15.43 -7.49 -1.31
CA ILE A 107 -15.70 -7.73 0.12
C ILE A 107 -14.47 -7.40 0.99
N GLY A 108 -13.29 -7.34 0.38
CA GLY A 108 -12.01 -7.03 1.02
C GLY A 108 -10.93 -6.89 -0.02
N THR A 109 -9.70 -6.64 0.42
CA THR A 109 -8.54 -6.46 -0.45
C THR A 109 -7.28 -7.00 0.24
N ASP A 110 -6.26 -7.25 -0.54
CA ASP A 110 -4.93 -7.62 -0.06
C ASP A 110 -3.99 -6.40 0.09
N CYS A 111 -2.67 -6.62 0.06
CA CYS A 111 -1.70 -5.55 0.24
C CYS A 111 -1.66 -4.57 -0.95
N ASP A 112 -1.87 -5.06 -2.17
CA ASP A 112 -1.80 -4.25 -3.39
C ASP A 112 -2.98 -3.30 -3.50
N GLY A 113 -4.21 -3.80 -3.35
CA GLY A 113 -5.41 -2.98 -3.37
C GLY A 113 -5.47 -2.00 -2.19
N ALA A 114 -4.96 -2.40 -1.00
CA ALA A 114 -4.83 -1.50 0.14
C ALA A 114 -3.85 -0.36 -0.16
N ALA A 115 -2.67 -0.66 -0.73
CA ALA A 115 -1.68 0.34 -1.11
C ALA A 115 -2.23 1.28 -2.19
N ILE A 116 -2.84 0.75 -3.27
CA ILE A 116 -3.46 1.56 -4.33
C ILE A 116 -4.46 2.56 -3.75
N THR A 117 -5.35 2.07 -2.88
CA THR A 117 -6.41 2.90 -2.30
C THR A 117 -5.86 3.99 -1.39
N LEU A 118 -4.96 3.65 -0.47
CA LEU A 118 -4.41 4.60 0.49
C LEU A 118 -3.52 5.66 -0.20
N ILE A 119 -2.68 5.26 -1.16
CA ILE A 119 -1.88 6.21 -1.96
C ILE A 119 -2.79 7.18 -2.72
N ALA A 120 -3.80 6.66 -3.41
CA ALA A 120 -4.73 7.49 -4.16
C ALA A 120 -5.50 8.48 -3.25
N CYS A 121 -5.89 8.05 -2.03
CA CYS A 121 -6.48 8.94 -1.02
C CYS A 121 -5.54 10.08 -0.62
N MET A 122 -4.26 9.79 -0.39
CA MET A 122 -3.28 10.83 -0.04
C MET A 122 -3.04 11.80 -1.19
N LEU A 123 -2.83 11.26 -2.40
CA LEU A 123 -2.60 12.07 -3.61
C LEU A 123 -3.81 12.95 -3.96
N CYS A 124 -5.05 12.48 -3.80
CA CYS A 124 -6.25 13.24 -4.15
C CYS A 124 -6.48 14.47 -3.26
N ILE A 125 -5.85 14.54 -2.08
CA ILE A 125 -5.84 15.68 -1.17
C ILE A 125 -4.52 16.46 -1.19
N GLY A 126 -3.66 16.18 -2.17
CA GLY A 126 -2.40 16.92 -2.40
C GLY A 126 -1.26 16.52 -1.46
N ILE A 127 -1.30 15.37 -0.82
CA ILE A 127 -0.19 14.85 0.00
C ILE A 127 0.65 13.89 -0.86
N PRO A 128 1.95 14.18 -1.07
CA PRO A 128 2.84 13.29 -1.82
C PRO A 128 2.90 11.91 -1.17
N ALA A 129 2.81 10.87 -2.00
CA ALA A 129 2.81 9.50 -1.53
C ALA A 129 3.53 8.58 -2.53
N MET A 130 4.11 7.48 -2.03
CA MET A 130 4.88 6.51 -2.80
C MET A 130 4.46 5.09 -2.45
N VAL A 131 4.67 4.19 -3.40
CA VAL A 131 4.61 2.74 -3.19
C VAL A 131 5.91 2.28 -2.55
N VAL A 132 5.81 1.41 -1.55
CA VAL A 132 6.96 0.76 -0.93
C VAL A 132 6.74 -0.75 -0.96
N GLY A 133 7.52 -1.44 -1.77
CA GLY A 133 7.63 -2.90 -1.71
C GLY A 133 8.60 -3.28 -0.59
N SER A 134 8.36 -4.37 0.11
CA SER A 134 9.25 -4.86 1.17
C SER A 134 9.43 -6.37 1.15
N SER A 135 10.60 -6.83 1.60
CA SER A 135 10.90 -8.25 1.74
C SER A 135 10.82 -8.70 3.18
N HIS A 136 9.93 -9.64 3.47
CA HIS A 136 9.76 -10.26 4.79
C HIS A 136 10.24 -11.71 4.83
N LYS A 137 10.46 -12.32 3.66
CA LYS A 137 10.82 -13.73 3.50
C LYS A 137 12.02 -13.87 2.57
N HIS A 138 12.86 -14.85 2.84
CA HIS A 138 13.92 -15.24 1.91
C HIS A 138 13.32 -15.79 0.59
N PRO A 139 13.86 -15.45 -0.58
CA PRO A 139 15.00 -14.56 -0.83
C PRO A 139 14.62 -13.06 -0.66
N TYR A 140 15.43 -12.33 0.08
CA TYR A 140 15.17 -10.90 0.39
C TYR A 140 15.35 -9.96 -0.80
N GLU A 141 15.72 -10.49 -1.96
CA GLU A 141 15.80 -9.74 -3.22
C GLU A 141 14.46 -9.58 -3.93
N VAL A 142 13.40 -10.21 -3.41
CA VAL A 142 12.07 -10.18 -4.00
C VAL A 142 11.11 -9.46 -3.06
N PRO A 143 10.40 -8.40 -3.51
CA PRO A 143 9.30 -7.83 -2.75
C PRO A 143 8.22 -8.90 -2.50
N THR A 144 7.82 -9.06 -1.24
CA THR A 144 6.79 -10.03 -0.81
C THR A 144 5.61 -9.38 -0.13
N HIS A 145 5.66 -8.07 0.05
CA HIS A 145 4.61 -7.25 0.63
C HIS A 145 4.71 -5.84 0.09
N VAL A 146 3.58 -5.15 -0.02
CA VAL A 146 3.51 -3.75 -0.42
C VAL A 146 2.74 -2.93 0.61
N PHE A 147 3.22 -1.73 0.85
CA PHE A 147 2.58 -0.69 1.65
C PHE A 147 2.90 0.68 1.05
N MET A 148 2.57 1.74 1.70
CA MET A 148 2.84 3.08 1.22
C MET A 148 3.68 3.92 2.18
N ALA A 149 4.28 4.99 1.65
CA ALA A 149 4.80 6.09 2.42
C ALA A 149 4.23 7.42 1.91
N PHE A 150 4.15 8.43 2.77
CA PHE A 150 3.74 9.77 2.42
C PHE A 150 4.67 10.81 3.05
N GLN A 151 4.73 12.01 2.49
CA GLN A 151 5.49 13.11 3.08
C GLN A 151 4.65 13.82 4.16
N ASP A 152 5.23 13.96 5.35
CA ASP A 152 4.66 14.77 6.41
C ASP A 152 4.98 16.27 6.25
N GLU A 153 4.72 17.09 7.25
CA GLU A 153 4.93 18.55 7.24
C GLU A 153 6.41 18.96 7.19
N LEU A 154 7.31 18.07 7.55
CA LEU A 154 8.77 18.28 7.53
C LEU A 154 9.41 17.70 6.27
N ASP A 155 8.58 17.24 5.32
CA ASP A 155 8.98 16.51 4.12
C ASP A 155 9.63 15.15 4.42
N ASP A 156 9.47 14.62 5.63
CA ASP A 156 9.91 13.27 5.99
C ASP A 156 8.95 12.22 5.44
N TRP A 157 9.52 11.11 4.93
CA TRP A 157 8.74 9.98 4.45
C TRP A 157 8.26 9.09 5.60
N VAL A 158 6.96 9.08 5.81
CA VAL A 158 6.27 8.34 6.89
C VAL A 158 5.57 7.12 6.30
N ARG A 159 5.92 5.93 6.79
CA ARG A 159 5.35 4.67 6.32
C ARG A 159 3.94 4.46 6.87
N MET A 160 3.08 3.84 6.05
CA MET A 160 1.71 3.49 6.42
C MET A 160 1.30 2.19 5.72
N ASP A 161 0.87 1.19 6.50
CA ASP A 161 0.47 -0.12 6.01
C ASP A 161 -1.00 -0.38 6.31
N GLY A 162 -1.84 -0.53 5.29
CA GLY A 162 -3.28 -0.76 5.41
C GLY A 162 -3.65 -2.13 5.97
N THR A 163 -2.77 -3.12 5.84
CA THR A 163 -3.05 -4.53 6.12
C THR A 163 -2.71 -4.96 7.55
N THR A 164 -1.91 -4.17 8.26
CA THR A 164 -1.50 -4.44 9.63
C THR A 164 -2.29 -3.63 10.65
N LYS A 165 -2.13 -3.91 11.94
CA LYS A 165 -2.72 -3.11 13.03
C LYS A 165 -1.82 -1.95 13.48
N HIS A 166 -0.67 -1.77 12.86
CA HIS A 166 0.26 -0.72 13.24
C HIS A 166 -0.30 0.68 12.92
N PRO A 167 -0.08 1.69 13.78
CA PRO A 167 -0.44 3.07 13.48
C PRO A 167 0.47 3.64 12.38
N VAL A 168 0.11 4.81 11.86
CA VAL A 168 0.97 5.59 10.96
C VAL A 168 2.36 5.77 11.55
N GLY A 169 3.39 5.59 10.74
CA GLY A 169 4.80 5.64 11.12
C GLY A 169 5.38 4.28 11.56
N ARG A 170 4.56 3.23 11.64
CA ARG A 170 5.01 1.87 11.96
C ARG A 170 4.60 0.87 10.89
N VAL A 171 5.52 0.02 10.51
CA VAL A 171 5.30 -1.14 9.62
C VAL A 171 5.94 -2.39 10.24
N SER A 172 5.61 -3.55 9.72
CA SER A 172 6.23 -4.81 10.15
C SER A 172 7.73 -4.81 9.84
N PRO A 173 8.56 -5.43 10.68
CA PRO A 173 9.99 -5.57 10.38
C PRO A 173 10.23 -6.27 9.04
N HIS A 174 11.18 -5.78 8.27
CA HIS A 174 11.55 -6.30 6.96
C HIS A 174 13.04 -6.05 6.70
N GLN A 175 13.60 -6.68 5.64
CA GLN A 175 15.03 -6.66 5.36
C GLN A 175 15.43 -5.66 4.28
N ARG A 176 14.50 -5.38 3.34
CA ARG A 176 14.77 -4.53 2.19
C ARG A 176 13.50 -3.81 1.74
N GLU A 177 13.66 -2.61 1.16
CA GLU A 177 12.58 -1.81 0.55
C GLU A 177 12.90 -1.48 -0.91
N TRP A 178 11.84 -1.37 -1.72
CA TRP A 178 11.83 -0.84 -3.07
C TRP A 178 10.82 0.28 -3.13
N TRP A 179 11.25 1.44 -3.58
CA TRP A 179 10.43 2.64 -3.63
C TRP A 179 10.05 2.95 -5.06
N VAL A 180 8.76 3.16 -5.32
CA VAL A 180 8.23 3.49 -6.64
C VAL A 180 7.37 4.73 -6.54
N GLU A 181 7.74 5.75 -7.33
CA GLU A 181 7.02 7.02 -7.40
C GLU A 181 5.80 6.88 -8.31
N PRO A 182 4.57 7.21 -7.84
CA PRO A 182 3.40 7.29 -8.69
C PRO A 182 3.52 8.40 -9.72
N GLY A 183 3.23 8.08 -10.98
CA GLY A 183 3.30 9.02 -12.09
C GLY A 183 2.58 8.48 -13.32
N ALA A 184 2.62 9.24 -14.42
CA ALA A 184 2.15 8.75 -15.72
C ALA A 184 2.97 7.55 -16.18
N GLU A 185 4.26 7.55 -15.83
CA GLU A 185 5.16 6.41 -15.88
C GLU A 185 5.76 6.25 -14.49
N ALA A 186 5.52 5.10 -13.86
CA ALA A 186 6.05 4.81 -12.52
C ALA A 186 7.59 4.67 -12.56
N LYS A 187 8.27 5.37 -11.66
CA LYS A 187 9.73 5.39 -11.59
C LYS A 187 10.23 4.73 -10.32
N GLU A 188 11.16 3.79 -10.47
CA GLU A 188 11.94 3.30 -9.34
C GLU A 188 12.87 4.40 -8.81
N ARG A 189 12.91 4.55 -7.50
CA ARG A 189 13.90 5.37 -6.79
C ARG A 189 14.95 4.46 -6.17
N GLY A 190 16.22 4.79 -6.36
CA GLY A 190 17.32 4.06 -5.73
C GLY A 190 17.38 4.27 -4.23
N GLU A 191 17.95 3.32 -3.48
CA GLU A 191 18.16 3.42 -2.03
C GLU A 191 18.96 4.69 -1.62
N GLY A 192 19.76 5.27 -2.52
CA GLY A 192 20.56 6.47 -2.29
C GLY A 192 19.82 7.80 -2.51
N ASP A 193 18.62 7.80 -3.09
CA ASP A 193 17.87 9.02 -3.42
C ASP A 193 17.15 9.64 -2.21
N PHE A 194 17.18 8.96 -1.06
CA PHE A 194 16.45 9.32 0.15
C PHE A 194 17.35 9.85 1.26
N VAL A 195 18.21 10.81 0.93
CA VAL A 195 18.96 11.59 1.92
C VAL A 195 17.98 12.47 2.68
N GLY A 196 17.62 12.07 3.89
CA GLY A 196 16.65 12.78 4.75
C GLY A 196 15.68 11.87 5.49
N MET A 197 15.77 10.56 5.36
CA MET A 197 14.96 9.61 6.13
C MET A 197 15.45 9.41 7.57
N ALA A 198 15.74 10.49 8.28
CA ALA A 198 16.03 10.45 9.70
C ALA A 198 14.71 10.47 10.48
N GLY A 199 14.29 9.34 10.96
CA GLY A 199 13.11 9.23 11.84
C GLY A 199 12.66 7.81 12.15
N GLY A 200 13.20 6.80 11.48
CA GLY A 200 13.16 5.42 11.96
C GLY A 200 14.34 5.24 12.88
N SER A 201 14.12 4.95 14.16
CA SER A 201 15.17 4.49 15.06
C SER A 201 16.01 3.47 14.29
N GLU A 202 17.28 3.83 14.04
CA GLU A 202 18.29 2.85 13.70
C GLU A 202 18.29 1.79 14.80
N VAL A 203 17.56 0.71 14.59
CA VAL A 203 17.94 -0.54 15.20
C VAL A 203 19.12 -0.99 14.35
N GLY A 204 20.28 -0.45 14.69
CA GLY A 204 21.53 -0.96 14.20
C GLY A 204 21.60 -2.45 14.50
N VAL A 205 21.29 -3.27 13.52
CA VAL A 205 21.55 -4.70 13.57
C VAL A 205 23.02 -4.90 13.21
N SER A 206 23.89 -4.43 14.09
CA SER A 206 25.26 -4.91 14.24
C SER A 206 25.33 -5.72 15.53
N GLY A 207 24.76 -6.93 15.50
CA GLY A 207 24.86 -7.92 16.56
C GLY A 207 24.67 -9.33 15.99
N PRO A 208 25.39 -10.32 16.52
CA PRO A 208 25.28 -11.70 16.01
C PRO A 208 23.88 -12.26 16.22
N ALA A 209 23.48 -13.18 15.36
CA ALA A 209 22.16 -13.80 15.19
C ALA A 209 21.54 -14.52 16.40
N SER A 210 21.91 -14.19 17.61
CA SER A 210 21.47 -14.89 18.83
C SER A 210 20.38 -14.19 19.65
N THR A 211 19.91 -13.01 19.23
CA THR A 211 18.93 -12.24 20.02
C THR A 211 17.48 -12.41 19.52
N LEU A 212 17.28 -12.96 18.34
CA LEU A 212 15.93 -13.21 17.78
C LEU A 212 15.24 -14.44 18.39
N ASP A 213 15.99 -15.40 18.92
CA ASP A 213 15.44 -16.61 19.54
C ASP A 213 14.83 -16.37 20.95
N LEU A 214 15.08 -15.21 21.54
CA LEU A 214 14.59 -14.87 22.88
C LEU A 214 13.21 -14.19 22.90
N LEU A 215 12.68 -13.77 21.76
CA LEU A 215 11.41 -13.01 21.69
C LEU A 215 10.21 -13.82 21.20
N TYR A 216 10.41 -15.02 20.70
CA TYR A 216 9.33 -15.92 20.31
C TYR A 216 9.61 -17.36 20.76
N PRO A 217 9.17 -17.78 21.95
CA PRO A 217 9.22 -19.18 22.31
C PRO A 217 8.29 -19.96 21.38
N SER A 218 8.86 -20.96 20.72
CA SER A 218 8.13 -21.91 19.88
C SER A 218 7.01 -22.56 20.69
N ILE A 219 5.77 -22.29 20.32
CA ILE A 219 4.62 -23.07 20.81
C ILE A 219 4.70 -24.42 20.10
N LYS A 220 4.96 -25.46 20.88
CA LYS A 220 4.84 -26.86 20.45
C LYS A 220 3.40 -27.27 20.38
#